data_8108d3823cd54d0cd2d69852c9333e3e
#
_entry.id   8108d3823cd54d0cd2d69852c9333e3e
#
_cell.length_a   1.000
_cell.length_b   1.000
_cell.length_c   1.000
_cell.angle_alpha   90.00
_cell.angle_beta   90.00
_cell.angle_gamma   90.00
#
_symmetry.space_group_name_H-M   'P 1'
#
loop_
_entity.id
_entity.type
_entity.pdbx_description
1 polymer ?
#
loop_
_entity_poly.entity_id
_entity_poly.type
_entity_poly.pdbx_seq_one_letter_code
_entity_poly.pdbx_strand_id
1 'polypeptide(L)'
;MQITERGKNMKTLFKNGTVFDGSGNVPFVGDVLIEDNKILKVGKCDEAADETVDATGLYVCPGFIDAHSHNDFFCDRADSEKFFSPFIRQGITTQITGNCSFSPFGTDENTSYRDKLGGGLFESEFTGSLASFREKLTGRLHVNIVPLVGHGSVRAGICGYDSTPLTPEQLKNEIDHVHQAMEDGAFGGSMGFMYEPNRYATKEELYAFAREIAKYDGILTVHARACSAVSAEYPLITKKSHLEIALDEIVDIMEQTGVRTEYSHLIFTGKKSWKKLDKMLNVFHTLKAQGKPIAYDNYAFHYGASVITVVFPEWYAKLPKEQANSPLNRFKLSLTILMYRKVLGIDWEDMTVAYINDEHPEY
;
A
#
# COMPACT_ATOMS: atom_id res chain seq x y z
N MET A 1 -16.44 22.44 7.18
CA MET A 1 -17.16 23.21 6.16
C MET A 1 -18.56 22.64 6.04
N GLN A 2 -19.58 23.36 6.53
CA GLN A 2 -20.98 22.90 6.48
C GLN A 2 -21.40 22.81 5.01
N ILE A 3 -21.95 21.67 4.59
CA ILE A 3 -22.64 21.51 3.31
C ILE A 3 -23.94 22.32 3.44
N THR A 4 -23.91 23.55 2.96
CA THR A 4 -25.09 24.38 2.82
C THR A 4 -25.92 23.86 1.64
N GLU A 5 -27.22 23.96 1.79
CA GLU A 5 -28.30 23.53 0.89
C GLU A 5 -27.98 23.64 -0.61
N ARG A 6 -28.22 22.56 -1.35
CA ARG A 6 -28.18 22.51 -2.81
C ARG A 6 -29.16 23.52 -3.40
N GLY A 7 -28.66 24.70 -3.77
CA GLY A 7 -29.51 25.76 -4.34
C GLY A 7 -28.89 26.53 -5.51
N LYS A 8 -27.56 26.62 -5.61
CA LYS A 8 -26.88 27.33 -6.71
C LYS A 8 -25.49 26.74 -6.90
N ASN A 9 -25.16 26.39 -8.14
CA ASN A 9 -23.79 26.00 -8.49
C ASN A 9 -22.86 27.18 -8.20
N MET A 10 -21.82 26.97 -7.40
CA MET A 10 -20.85 28.00 -7.04
C MET A 10 -19.66 27.97 -7.98
N LYS A 11 -19.36 29.10 -8.59
CA LYS A 11 -18.17 29.29 -9.45
C LYS A 11 -17.06 29.97 -8.67
N THR A 12 -15.87 29.35 -8.65
CA THR A 12 -14.65 29.95 -8.11
C THR A 12 -13.63 30.11 -9.22
N LEU A 13 -13.07 31.31 -9.34
CA LEU A 13 -12.06 31.64 -10.32
C LEU A 13 -10.72 31.92 -9.63
N PHE A 14 -9.71 31.09 -9.90
CA PHE A 14 -8.32 31.36 -9.54
C PHE A 14 -7.66 32.14 -10.68
N LYS A 15 -7.20 33.38 -10.41
CA LYS A 15 -6.61 34.26 -11.41
C LYS A 15 -5.11 34.37 -11.30
N ASN A 16 -4.45 34.50 -12.44
CA ASN A 16 -3.03 34.85 -12.58
C ASN A 16 -2.07 33.86 -11.91
N GLY A 17 -2.49 32.62 -11.65
CA GLY A 17 -1.63 31.60 -11.05
C GLY A 17 -0.67 30.97 -12.05
N THR A 18 0.45 30.42 -11.57
CA THR A 18 1.27 29.51 -12.38
C THR A 18 0.62 28.13 -12.38
N VAL A 19 0.05 27.73 -13.49
CA VAL A 19 -0.77 26.51 -13.62
C VAL A 19 0.11 25.31 -13.98
N PHE A 20 0.03 24.26 -13.16
CA PHE A 20 0.53 22.91 -13.43
C PHE A 20 -0.69 22.03 -13.69
N ASP A 21 -0.92 21.66 -14.95
CA ASP A 21 -2.13 20.93 -15.35
C ASP A 21 -2.01 19.39 -15.25
N GLY A 22 -0.85 18.89 -14.82
CA GLY A 22 -0.58 17.45 -14.69
C GLY A 22 -0.23 16.76 -16.01
N SER A 23 -0.19 17.47 -17.14
CA SER A 23 0.12 16.89 -18.46
C SER A 23 1.62 16.58 -18.67
N GLY A 24 2.50 17.12 -17.80
CA GLY A 24 3.95 17.09 -17.97
C GLY A 24 4.49 18.22 -18.89
N ASN A 25 3.63 19.08 -19.39
CA ASN A 25 4.03 20.26 -20.13
C ASN A 25 4.63 21.35 -19.23
N VAL A 26 5.28 22.34 -19.85
CA VAL A 26 5.82 23.50 -19.13
C VAL A 26 4.65 24.26 -18.49
N PRO A 27 4.75 24.60 -17.18
CA PRO A 27 3.75 25.40 -16.50
C PRO A 27 3.58 26.77 -17.15
N PHE A 28 2.39 27.34 -17.10
CA PHE A 28 2.08 28.62 -17.69
C PHE A 28 1.29 29.52 -16.74
N VAL A 29 1.39 30.84 -16.91
CA VAL A 29 0.56 31.78 -16.14
C VAL A 29 -0.82 31.85 -16.77
N GLY A 30 -1.86 31.59 -15.94
CA GLY A 30 -3.24 31.56 -16.41
C GLY A 30 -4.23 31.47 -15.27
N ASP A 31 -5.49 31.32 -15.64
CA ASP A 31 -6.62 31.22 -14.72
C ASP A 31 -7.16 29.79 -14.68
N VAL A 32 -7.80 29.42 -13.60
CA VAL A 32 -8.57 28.17 -13.46
C VAL A 32 -9.96 28.51 -12.93
N LEU A 33 -10.98 28.21 -13.72
CA LEU A 33 -12.39 28.36 -13.34
C LEU A 33 -12.95 26.98 -12.96
N ILE A 34 -13.49 26.89 -11.76
CA ILE A 34 -14.21 25.70 -11.27
C ILE A 34 -15.68 26.04 -10.98
N GLU A 35 -16.55 25.06 -11.14
CA GLU A 35 -17.92 25.09 -10.71
C GLU A 35 -18.21 23.87 -9.85
N ASP A 36 -18.53 24.09 -8.59
CA ASP A 36 -18.63 23.04 -7.58
C ASP A 36 -17.39 22.13 -7.55
N ASN A 37 -17.49 20.90 -8.09
CA ASN A 37 -16.41 19.91 -8.10
C ASN A 37 -15.80 19.66 -9.49
N LYS A 38 -16.05 20.59 -10.46
CA LYS A 38 -15.56 20.40 -11.83
C LYS A 38 -14.74 21.60 -12.30
N ILE A 39 -13.64 21.32 -12.96
CA ILE A 39 -12.87 22.31 -13.72
C ILE A 39 -13.66 22.62 -14.99
N LEU A 40 -14.10 23.88 -15.16
CA LEU A 40 -14.79 24.32 -16.36
C LEU A 40 -13.83 24.82 -17.43
N LYS A 41 -12.78 25.55 -17.02
CA LYS A 41 -11.86 26.18 -17.95
C LYS A 41 -10.49 26.38 -17.32
N VAL A 42 -9.46 26.22 -18.12
CA VAL A 42 -8.06 26.48 -17.78
C VAL A 42 -7.47 27.40 -18.87
N GLY A 43 -6.74 28.44 -18.47
CA GLY A 43 -6.18 29.45 -19.36
C GLY A 43 -6.84 30.82 -19.10
N LYS A 44 -6.98 31.66 -20.10
CA LYS A 44 -7.63 32.97 -19.91
C LYS A 44 -9.13 32.78 -19.64
N CYS A 45 -9.62 33.28 -18.49
CA CYS A 45 -11.02 33.23 -18.08
C CYS A 45 -11.57 34.64 -17.91
N ASP A 46 -12.54 35.00 -18.76
CA ASP A 46 -13.25 36.29 -18.71
C ASP A 46 -14.68 36.13 -18.12
N GLU A 47 -15.04 34.90 -17.71
CA GLU A 47 -16.32 34.52 -17.16
C GLU A 47 -16.50 35.08 -15.75
N ALA A 48 -17.74 35.45 -15.41
CA ALA A 48 -18.10 35.85 -14.05
C ALA A 48 -18.07 34.65 -13.11
N ALA A 49 -17.55 34.85 -11.90
CA ALA A 49 -17.52 33.88 -10.83
C ALA A 49 -18.15 34.42 -9.55
N ASP A 50 -18.66 33.54 -8.69
CA ASP A 50 -19.19 33.92 -7.40
C ASP A 50 -18.08 34.32 -6.42
N GLU A 51 -16.90 33.66 -6.58
CA GLU A 51 -15.69 33.96 -5.82
C GLU A 51 -14.48 34.08 -6.77
N THR A 52 -13.58 35.02 -6.49
CA THR A 52 -12.32 35.16 -7.23
C THR A 52 -11.16 35.18 -6.25
N VAL A 53 -10.20 34.30 -6.49
CA VAL A 53 -8.94 34.17 -5.73
C VAL A 53 -7.80 34.70 -6.60
N ASP A 54 -7.11 35.75 -6.14
CA ASP A 54 -5.87 36.18 -6.80
C ASP A 54 -4.73 35.21 -6.45
N ALA A 55 -4.29 34.45 -7.44
CA ALA A 55 -3.21 33.49 -7.33
C ALA A 55 -1.88 34.02 -7.87
N THR A 56 -1.73 35.33 -8.01
CA THR A 56 -0.47 35.96 -8.47
C THR A 56 0.70 35.52 -7.59
N GLY A 57 1.73 34.95 -8.20
CA GLY A 57 2.91 34.43 -7.51
C GLY A 57 2.70 33.07 -6.81
N LEU A 58 1.51 32.48 -6.92
CA LEU A 58 1.18 31.16 -6.42
C LEU A 58 1.13 30.13 -7.54
N TYR A 59 1.18 28.86 -7.15
CA TYR A 59 0.98 27.72 -8.05
C TYR A 59 -0.44 27.19 -7.91
N VAL A 60 -1.06 26.86 -9.05
CA VAL A 60 -2.37 26.19 -9.12
C VAL A 60 -2.17 24.83 -9.79
N CYS A 61 -2.48 23.77 -9.08
CA CYS A 61 -2.31 22.41 -9.55
C CYS A 61 -3.44 21.50 -9.04
N PRO A 62 -3.67 20.34 -9.66
CA PRO A 62 -4.49 19.29 -9.05
C PRO A 62 -3.96 18.90 -7.67
N GLY A 63 -4.85 18.43 -6.79
CA GLY A 63 -4.42 17.84 -5.52
C GLY A 63 -3.53 16.63 -5.77
N PHE A 64 -2.56 16.42 -4.88
CA PHE A 64 -1.61 15.31 -5.00
C PHE A 64 -2.28 13.97 -4.75
N ILE A 65 -1.78 12.93 -5.42
CA ILE A 65 -2.17 11.55 -5.25
C ILE A 65 -1.06 10.82 -4.48
N ASP A 66 -1.40 10.29 -3.31
CA ASP A 66 -0.55 9.37 -2.58
C ASP A 66 -0.78 7.96 -3.12
N ALA A 67 0.21 7.40 -3.78
CA ALA A 67 0.11 6.11 -4.44
C ALA A 67 0.14 4.91 -3.48
N HIS A 68 0.55 5.12 -2.21
CA HIS A 68 0.71 4.03 -1.26
C HIS A 68 0.33 4.46 0.16
N SER A 69 -0.87 4.05 0.60
CA SER A 69 -1.39 4.37 1.93
C SER A 69 -2.13 3.18 2.54
N HIS A 70 -2.29 3.21 3.87
CA HIS A 70 -3.09 2.28 4.65
C HIS A 70 -4.19 3.01 5.45
N ASN A 71 -4.53 4.22 5.05
CA ASN A 71 -5.52 5.05 5.76
C ASN A 71 -6.96 4.56 5.63
N ASP A 72 -7.23 3.59 4.76
CA ASP A 72 -8.51 2.88 4.69
C ASP A 72 -8.91 2.24 6.03
N PHE A 73 -7.94 1.76 6.81
CA PHE A 73 -8.18 1.22 8.16
C PHE A 73 -8.59 2.27 9.20
N PHE A 74 -8.47 3.54 8.88
CA PHE A 74 -8.81 4.66 9.77
C PHE A 74 -10.02 5.47 9.29
N CYS A 75 -10.58 5.12 8.12
CA CYS A 75 -11.68 5.87 7.50
C CYS A 75 -12.95 5.90 8.32
N ASP A 76 -13.28 4.82 9.02
CA ASP A 76 -14.53 4.65 9.76
C ASP A 76 -14.42 5.04 11.25
N ARG A 77 -13.23 5.42 11.72
CA ARG A 77 -13.00 5.84 13.10
C ARG A 77 -13.64 7.18 13.39
N ALA A 78 -14.10 7.36 14.62
CA ALA A 78 -14.67 8.62 15.10
C ALA A 78 -13.63 9.78 15.09
N ASP A 79 -12.34 9.45 15.22
CA ASP A 79 -11.21 10.38 15.22
C ASP A 79 -10.44 10.39 13.89
N SER A 80 -11.08 9.94 12.81
CA SER A 80 -10.45 9.80 11.47
C SER A 80 -9.75 11.07 10.99
N GLU A 81 -10.27 12.25 11.31
CA GLU A 81 -9.67 13.53 10.91
C GLU A 81 -8.17 13.64 11.27
N LYS A 82 -7.78 13.17 12.45
CA LYS A 82 -6.37 13.27 12.87
C LYS A 82 -5.43 12.43 12.01
N PHE A 83 -5.91 11.32 11.42
CA PHE A 83 -5.11 10.48 10.53
C PHE A 83 -5.00 11.07 9.12
N PHE A 84 -6.02 11.82 8.66
CA PHE A 84 -6.04 12.43 7.34
C PHE A 84 -5.47 13.86 7.30
N SER A 85 -5.56 14.60 8.41
CA SER A 85 -5.12 15.99 8.49
C SER A 85 -3.65 16.21 8.05
N PRO A 86 -2.67 15.37 8.40
CA PRO A 86 -1.29 15.53 7.93
C PRO A 86 -1.15 15.48 6.41
N PHE A 87 -1.94 14.65 5.74
CA PHE A 87 -1.94 14.49 4.27
C PHE A 87 -2.59 15.67 3.58
N ILE A 88 -3.76 16.10 4.06
CA ILE A 88 -4.49 17.26 3.52
C ILE A 88 -3.62 18.52 3.61
N ARG A 89 -2.92 18.73 4.73
CA ARG A 89 -2.01 19.88 4.92
C ARG A 89 -0.81 19.87 3.95
N GLN A 90 -0.51 18.74 3.33
CA GLN A 90 0.50 18.60 2.28
C GLN A 90 -0.10 18.69 0.86
N GLY A 91 -1.40 18.95 0.74
CA GLY A 91 -2.10 19.02 -0.54
C GLY A 91 -2.48 17.67 -1.14
N ILE A 92 -2.41 16.58 -0.37
CA ILE A 92 -2.86 15.26 -0.81
C ILE A 92 -4.37 15.21 -0.71
N THR A 93 -5.04 14.97 -1.83
CA THR A 93 -6.49 14.90 -1.95
C THR A 93 -7.01 13.53 -2.35
N THR A 94 -6.11 12.62 -2.72
CA THR A 94 -6.43 11.25 -3.12
C THR A 94 -5.38 10.29 -2.58
N GLN A 95 -5.82 9.16 -2.03
CA GLN A 95 -4.94 8.10 -1.54
C GLN A 95 -5.33 6.76 -2.15
N ILE A 96 -4.35 6.04 -2.69
CA ILE A 96 -4.51 4.64 -3.09
C ILE A 96 -4.25 3.79 -1.85
N THR A 97 -5.24 3.00 -1.44
CA THR A 97 -5.23 2.23 -0.19
C THR A 97 -5.51 0.75 -0.45
N GLY A 98 -5.42 -0.07 0.58
CA GLY A 98 -5.50 -1.54 0.41
C GLY A 98 -4.18 -2.15 -0.02
N ASN A 99 -3.06 -1.46 0.19
CA ASN A 99 -1.72 -1.88 -0.19
C ASN A 99 -1.19 -3.05 0.67
N CYS A 100 -0.06 -3.61 0.27
CA CYS A 100 0.69 -4.64 1.00
C CYS A 100 -0.13 -5.88 1.37
N SER A 101 -1.17 -6.23 0.60
CA SER A 101 -2.05 -7.36 0.86
C SER A 101 -3.19 -7.10 1.86
N PHE A 102 -3.32 -5.88 2.38
CA PHE A 102 -4.25 -5.58 3.47
C PHE A 102 -5.33 -4.60 3.02
N SER A 103 -6.59 -5.01 3.16
CA SER A 103 -7.77 -4.16 2.98
C SER A 103 -8.77 -4.39 4.11
N PRO A 104 -9.55 -3.38 4.55
CA PRO A 104 -10.58 -3.56 5.57
C PRO A 104 -11.82 -4.30 5.05
N PHE A 105 -11.89 -4.61 3.78
CA PHE A 105 -12.98 -5.30 3.09
C PHE A 105 -12.44 -6.52 2.31
N GLY A 106 -13.34 -7.32 1.75
CA GLY A 106 -13.03 -8.49 0.90
C GLY A 106 -13.46 -9.81 1.49
N THR A 107 -14.04 -9.82 2.71
CA THR A 107 -14.64 -11.01 3.31
C THR A 107 -15.83 -10.63 4.16
N ASP A 108 -16.89 -11.42 4.12
CA ASP A 108 -18.14 -11.08 4.80
C ASP A 108 -18.14 -11.40 6.31
N GLU A 109 -17.31 -12.28 6.82
CA GLU A 109 -17.66 -12.95 8.08
C GLU A 109 -16.57 -13.19 9.14
N ASN A 110 -15.31 -12.76 9.01
CA ASN A 110 -14.33 -13.15 10.03
C ASN A 110 -13.51 -12.02 10.63
N THR A 111 -14.10 -11.34 11.61
CA THR A 111 -13.40 -10.38 12.48
C THR A 111 -12.21 -10.98 13.22
N SER A 112 -12.25 -12.27 13.62
CA SER A 112 -11.20 -12.91 14.42
C SER A 112 -9.83 -12.98 13.74
N TYR A 113 -9.76 -12.89 12.40
CA TYR A 113 -8.50 -12.90 11.67
C TYR A 113 -7.95 -11.50 11.39
N ARG A 114 -8.79 -10.48 11.50
CA ARG A 114 -8.41 -9.07 11.21
C ARG A 114 -7.47 -8.49 12.23
N ASP A 115 -7.65 -8.82 13.51
CA ASP A 115 -6.81 -8.33 14.61
C ASP A 115 -5.34 -8.74 14.45
N LYS A 116 -5.04 -9.65 13.52
CA LYS A 116 -3.69 -10.14 13.23
C LYS A 116 -3.11 -9.59 11.94
N LEU A 117 -3.90 -8.88 11.12
CA LEU A 117 -3.40 -8.32 9.87
C LEU A 117 -2.24 -7.37 10.14
N GLY A 118 -1.15 -7.55 9.38
CA GLY A 118 0.05 -6.75 9.56
C GLY A 118 0.66 -6.83 10.96
N GLY A 119 0.43 -7.94 11.69
CA GLY A 119 0.91 -8.08 13.07
C GLY A 119 0.15 -7.24 14.10
N GLY A 120 -1.11 -6.87 13.80
CA GLY A 120 -1.95 -6.02 14.65
C GLY A 120 -1.74 -4.51 14.42
N LEU A 121 -1.03 -4.12 13.36
CA LEU A 121 -0.89 -2.70 12.99
C LEU A 121 -2.18 -2.11 12.40
N PHE A 122 -3.02 -2.96 11.80
CA PHE A 122 -4.22 -2.53 11.07
C PHE A 122 -5.46 -3.03 11.78
N GLU A 123 -6.09 -2.13 12.51
CA GLU A 123 -7.35 -2.37 13.20
C GLU A 123 -8.48 -1.66 12.46
N SER A 124 -9.51 -2.38 12.07
CA SER A 124 -10.77 -1.83 11.58
C SER A 124 -11.92 -2.65 12.13
N GLU A 125 -12.93 -1.98 12.65
CA GLU A 125 -14.18 -2.60 13.06
C GLU A 125 -15.07 -2.99 11.87
N PHE A 126 -14.72 -2.51 10.68
CA PHE A 126 -15.50 -2.80 9.48
C PHE A 126 -15.34 -4.26 9.05
N THR A 127 -16.45 -4.88 8.70
CA THR A 127 -16.54 -6.19 8.02
C THR A 127 -17.50 -6.08 6.86
N GLY A 128 -17.18 -6.68 5.72
CA GLY A 128 -18.08 -6.73 4.58
C GLY A 128 -17.43 -6.50 3.23
N SER A 129 -18.28 -6.34 2.21
CA SER A 129 -17.88 -6.08 0.83
C SER A 129 -17.36 -4.65 0.64
N LEU A 130 -16.68 -4.40 -0.47
CA LEU A 130 -16.30 -3.05 -0.85
C LEU A 130 -17.53 -2.14 -1.06
N ALA A 131 -18.64 -2.68 -1.59
CA ALA A 131 -19.87 -1.92 -1.76
C ALA A 131 -20.38 -1.38 -0.42
N SER A 132 -20.47 -2.23 0.62
CA SER A 132 -20.90 -1.80 1.95
C SER A 132 -19.90 -0.86 2.63
N PHE A 133 -18.60 -1.03 2.40
CA PHE A 133 -17.57 -0.11 2.86
C PHE A 133 -17.74 1.29 2.24
N ARG A 134 -17.97 1.36 0.93
CA ARG A 134 -18.26 2.61 0.22
C ARG A 134 -19.53 3.28 0.70
N GLU A 135 -20.60 2.52 0.91
CA GLU A 135 -21.87 3.05 1.44
C GLU A 135 -21.67 3.70 2.82
N LYS A 136 -20.98 3.01 3.72
CA LYS A 136 -20.66 3.50 5.07
C LYS A 136 -19.86 4.80 5.04
N LEU A 137 -18.97 4.98 4.09
CA LEU A 137 -18.03 6.10 4.01
C LEU A 137 -18.49 7.25 3.11
N THR A 138 -19.52 7.05 2.29
CA THR A 138 -20.01 8.09 1.36
C THR A 138 -20.37 9.37 2.09
N GLY A 139 -19.76 10.49 1.67
CA GLY A 139 -19.93 11.82 2.26
C GLY A 139 -19.20 12.02 3.61
N ARG A 140 -18.37 11.07 4.05
CA ARG A 140 -17.66 11.11 5.34
C ARG A 140 -16.13 11.15 5.18
N LEU A 141 -15.63 10.90 3.97
CA LEU A 141 -14.21 10.89 3.69
C LEU A 141 -13.60 12.29 3.67
N HIS A 142 -12.40 12.42 4.22
CA HIS A 142 -11.63 13.66 4.21
C HIS A 142 -10.82 13.85 2.91
N VAL A 143 -10.50 12.74 2.22
CA VAL A 143 -9.83 12.68 0.92
C VAL A 143 -10.53 11.63 0.05
N ASN A 144 -10.25 11.61 -1.25
CA ASN A 144 -10.70 10.52 -2.09
C ASN A 144 -9.89 9.26 -1.78
N ILE A 145 -10.57 8.12 -1.65
CA ILE A 145 -9.96 6.81 -1.48
C ILE A 145 -10.11 6.02 -2.77
N VAL A 146 -9.00 5.47 -3.25
CA VAL A 146 -8.92 4.56 -4.39
C VAL A 146 -8.60 3.17 -3.83
N PRO A 147 -9.60 2.27 -3.68
CA PRO A 147 -9.42 1.03 -2.96
C PRO A 147 -8.77 -0.05 -3.83
N LEU A 148 -7.83 -0.80 -3.24
CA LEU A 148 -7.29 -2.06 -3.75
C LEU A 148 -7.79 -3.21 -2.88
N VAL A 149 -8.16 -4.34 -3.48
CA VAL A 149 -8.49 -5.54 -2.71
C VAL A 149 -7.21 -6.26 -2.27
N GLY A 150 -7.04 -6.46 -0.97
CA GLY A 150 -5.86 -7.10 -0.39
C GLY A 150 -5.97 -8.63 -0.43
N HIS A 151 -5.08 -9.30 -1.17
CA HIS A 151 -5.03 -10.77 -1.25
C HIS A 151 -4.94 -11.43 0.13
N GLY A 152 -4.08 -10.92 1.03
CA GLY A 152 -3.94 -11.48 2.39
C GLY A 152 -5.20 -11.32 3.23
N SER A 153 -5.97 -10.22 3.05
CA SER A 153 -7.24 -10.04 3.72
C SER A 153 -8.28 -11.04 3.22
N VAL A 154 -8.39 -11.23 1.92
CA VAL A 154 -9.31 -12.22 1.32
C VAL A 154 -8.92 -13.64 1.76
N ARG A 155 -7.64 -14.01 1.64
CA ARG A 155 -7.13 -15.31 2.03
C ARG A 155 -7.36 -15.59 3.52
N ALA A 156 -7.12 -14.60 4.40
CA ALA A 156 -7.38 -14.72 5.83
C ALA A 156 -8.87 -14.99 6.13
N GLY A 157 -9.77 -14.40 5.36
CA GLY A 157 -11.20 -14.67 5.48
C GLY A 157 -11.60 -16.10 5.08
N ILE A 158 -10.85 -16.72 4.16
CA ILE A 158 -11.16 -18.05 3.61
C ILE A 158 -10.55 -19.17 4.45
N CYS A 159 -9.27 -19.07 4.83
CA CYS A 159 -8.54 -20.14 5.52
C CYS A 159 -7.80 -19.68 6.78
N GLY A 160 -8.04 -18.45 7.24
CA GLY A 160 -7.31 -17.89 8.36
C GLY A 160 -5.81 -17.71 8.04
N TYR A 161 -4.98 -18.08 9.01
CA TYR A 161 -3.51 -18.01 8.88
C TYR A 161 -2.90 -19.39 8.59
N ASP A 162 -3.69 -20.33 8.03
CA ASP A 162 -3.19 -21.63 7.66
C ASP A 162 -2.12 -21.51 6.56
N SER A 163 -1.03 -22.25 6.72
CA SER A 163 0.09 -22.29 5.78
C SER A 163 -0.11 -23.31 4.65
N THR A 164 -1.19 -24.08 4.65
CA THR A 164 -1.46 -25.04 3.58
C THR A 164 -1.96 -24.35 2.31
N PRO A 165 -1.66 -24.89 1.12
CA PRO A 165 -2.25 -24.42 -0.12
C PRO A 165 -3.78 -24.43 -0.07
N LEU A 166 -4.41 -23.47 -0.72
CA LEU A 166 -5.87 -23.46 -0.87
C LEU A 166 -6.35 -24.70 -1.64
N THR A 167 -7.45 -25.27 -1.20
CA THR A 167 -8.17 -26.27 -2.00
C THR A 167 -8.74 -25.61 -3.25
N PRO A 168 -9.10 -26.38 -4.31
CA PRO A 168 -9.73 -25.82 -5.49
C PRO A 168 -11.03 -25.02 -5.20
N GLU A 169 -11.80 -25.44 -4.21
CA GLU A 169 -13.01 -24.76 -3.77
C GLU A 169 -12.68 -23.43 -3.06
N GLN A 170 -11.67 -23.43 -2.17
CA GLN A 170 -11.19 -22.23 -1.50
C GLN A 170 -10.61 -21.22 -2.49
N LEU A 171 -9.81 -21.68 -3.48
CA LEU A 171 -9.28 -20.82 -4.54
C LEU A 171 -10.41 -20.22 -5.38
N LYS A 172 -11.43 -21.01 -5.73
CA LYS A 172 -12.59 -20.46 -6.43
C LYS A 172 -13.28 -19.38 -5.60
N ASN A 173 -13.50 -19.62 -4.32
CA ASN A 173 -14.12 -18.64 -3.41
C ASN A 173 -13.28 -17.36 -3.30
N GLU A 174 -11.95 -17.46 -3.22
CA GLU A 174 -11.05 -16.33 -3.25
C GLU A 174 -11.27 -15.48 -4.51
N ILE A 175 -11.29 -16.11 -5.68
CA ILE A 175 -11.48 -15.40 -6.95
C ILE A 175 -12.86 -14.79 -7.07
N ASP A 176 -13.91 -15.45 -6.55
CA ASP A 176 -15.26 -14.90 -6.50
C ASP A 176 -15.30 -13.61 -5.62
N HIS A 177 -14.62 -13.57 -4.48
CA HIS A 177 -14.49 -12.35 -3.66
C HIS A 177 -13.73 -11.23 -4.36
N VAL A 178 -12.65 -11.57 -5.05
CA VAL A 178 -11.86 -10.59 -5.83
C VAL A 178 -12.71 -10.03 -6.97
N HIS A 179 -13.39 -10.90 -7.70
CA HIS A 179 -14.32 -10.51 -8.76
C HIS A 179 -15.38 -9.52 -8.24
N GLN A 180 -16.02 -9.86 -7.12
CA GLN A 180 -17.02 -8.98 -6.52
C GLN A 180 -16.43 -7.63 -6.10
N ALA A 181 -15.23 -7.60 -5.51
CA ALA A 181 -14.58 -6.35 -5.15
C ALA A 181 -14.29 -5.47 -6.39
N MET A 182 -13.88 -6.07 -7.50
CA MET A 182 -13.67 -5.35 -8.76
C MET A 182 -14.98 -4.80 -9.32
N GLU A 183 -16.08 -5.58 -9.31
CA GLU A 183 -17.41 -5.11 -9.69
C GLU A 183 -17.92 -3.98 -8.78
N ASP A 184 -17.61 -4.04 -7.49
CA ASP A 184 -17.93 -2.99 -6.50
C ASP A 184 -17.10 -1.71 -6.69
N GLY A 185 -16.10 -1.73 -7.59
CA GLY A 185 -15.28 -0.58 -7.99
C GLY A 185 -13.92 -0.51 -7.32
N ALA A 186 -13.32 -1.64 -6.96
CA ALA A 186 -11.89 -1.69 -6.66
C ALA A 186 -11.08 -1.28 -7.90
N PHE A 187 -10.01 -0.51 -7.68
CA PHE A 187 -9.12 -0.05 -8.74
C PHE A 187 -8.10 -1.12 -9.15
N GLY A 188 -7.97 -2.15 -8.34
CA GLY A 188 -7.05 -3.24 -8.52
C GLY A 188 -6.93 -4.08 -7.27
N GLY A 189 -5.80 -4.76 -7.12
CA GLY A 189 -5.50 -5.58 -5.96
C GLY A 189 -4.09 -5.39 -5.44
N SER A 190 -3.81 -5.95 -4.27
CA SER A 190 -2.49 -5.91 -3.67
C SER A 190 -2.06 -7.27 -3.13
N MET A 191 -0.75 -7.52 -3.20
CA MET A 191 -0.08 -8.68 -2.60
C MET A 191 1.02 -8.23 -1.65
N GLY A 192 1.32 -9.05 -0.63
CA GLY A 192 2.38 -8.77 0.33
C GLY A 192 3.11 -10.04 0.74
N PHE A 193 4.14 -10.42 -0.02
CA PHE A 193 4.81 -11.72 0.09
C PHE A 193 5.60 -11.94 1.38
N MET A 194 5.84 -10.90 2.18
CA MET A 194 6.44 -11.03 3.51
C MET A 194 5.41 -11.35 4.59
N TYR A 195 4.13 -11.11 4.34
CA TYR A 195 3.10 -11.14 5.37
C TYR A 195 2.26 -12.39 5.32
N GLU A 196 1.90 -12.89 6.51
CA GLU A 196 0.90 -13.96 6.65
C GLU A 196 -0.51 -13.38 6.47
N PRO A 197 -1.41 -14.13 5.83
CA PRO A 197 -1.22 -15.44 5.24
C PRO A 197 -0.75 -15.42 3.77
N ASN A 198 -0.56 -14.26 3.14
CA ASN A 198 -0.19 -14.15 1.72
C ASN A 198 1.13 -14.86 1.38
N ARG A 199 2.12 -14.86 2.31
CA ARG A 199 3.41 -15.52 2.11
C ARG A 199 3.31 -17.03 1.81
N TYR A 200 2.19 -17.66 2.14
CA TYR A 200 1.94 -19.09 1.95
C TYR A 200 1.24 -19.42 0.64
N ALA A 201 0.85 -18.39 -0.14
CA ALA A 201 0.17 -18.57 -1.42
C ALA A 201 1.06 -19.30 -2.43
N THR A 202 0.44 -20.22 -3.19
CA THR A 202 1.11 -20.88 -4.30
C THR A 202 1.21 -19.95 -5.52
N LYS A 203 2.08 -20.26 -6.47
CA LYS A 203 2.16 -19.50 -7.73
C LYS A 203 0.82 -19.51 -8.49
N GLU A 204 0.13 -20.65 -8.49
CA GLU A 204 -1.17 -20.82 -9.14
C GLU A 204 -2.21 -19.88 -8.54
N GLU A 205 -2.24 -19.76 -7.21
CA GLU A 205 -3.10 -18.84 -6.45
C GLU A 205 -2.77 -17.38 -6.82
N LEU A 206 -1.48 -16.99 -6.77
CA LEU A 206 -1.04 -15.64 -7.12
C LEU A 206 -1.37 -15.27 -8.57
N TYR A 207 -1.18 -16.21 -9.50
CA TYR A 207 -1.54 -15.97 -10.91
C TYR A 207 -3.05 -15.87 -11.11
N ALA A 208 -3.87 -16.67 -10.39
CA ALA A 208 -5.32 -16.61 -10.49
C ALA A 208 -5.83 -15.24 -10.01
N PHE A 209 -5.35 -14.77 -8.86
CA PHE A 209 -5.65 -13.44 -8.33
C PHE A 209 -5.27 -12.33 -9.32
N ALA A 210 -4.03 -12.36 -9.83
CA ALA A 210 -3.53 -11.35 -10.76
C ALA A 210 -4.31 -11.33 -12.09
N ARG A 211 -4.68 -12.51 -12.62
CA ARG A 211 -5.52 -12.60 -13.83
C ARG A 211 -6.92 -12.03 -13.62
N GLU A 212 -7.50 -12.21 -12.44
CA GLU A 212 -8.80 -11.62 -12.14
C GLU A 212 -8.72 -10.09 -12.19
N ILE A 213 -7.71 -9.49 -11.56
CA ILE A 213 -7.45 -8.05 -11.62
C ILE A 213 -7.22 -7.56 -13.06
N ALA A 214 -6.46 -8.32 -13.86
CA ALA A 214 -6.17 -7.96 -15.25
C ALA A 214 -7.39 -7.87 -16.15
N LYS A 215 -8.45 -8.65 -15.89
CA LYS A 215 -9.72 -8.59 -16.67
C LYS A 215 -10.37 -7.21 -16.64
N TYR A 216 -10.13 -6.44 -15.59
CA TYR A 216 -10.67 -5.10 -15.36
C TYR A 216 -9.69 -3.97 -15.73
N ASP A 217 -8.59 -4.30 -16.41
CA ASP A 217 -7.46 -3.36 -16.59
C ASP A 217 -6.97 -2.75 -15.26
N GLY A 218 -7.14 -3.50 -14.17
CA GLY A 218 -6.75 -3.10 -12.82
C GLY A 218 -5.24 -3.09 -12.61
N ILE A 219 -4.79 -2.46 -11.52
CA ILE A 219 -3.39 -2.47 -11.11
C ILE A 219 -3.16 -3.50 -10.00
N LEU A 220 -2.02 -4.19 -10.04
CA LEU A 220 -1.54 -5.04 -8.97
C LEU A 220 -0.36 -4.38 -8.27
N THR A 221 -0.52 -3.99 -7.01
CA THR A 221 0.60 -3.49 -6.19
C THR A 221 1.19 -4.63 -5.37
N VAL A 222 2.52 -4.71 -5.24
CA VAL A 222 3.17 -5.86 -4.60
C VAL A 222 4.26 -5.44 -3.64
N HIS A 223 4.04 -5.73 -2.35
CA HIS A 223 5.10 -5.73 -1.34
C HIS A 223 5.97 -6.98 -1.55
N ALA A 224 7.22 -6.76 -1.95
CA ALA A 224 8.14 -7.82 -2.33
C ALA A 224 8.47 -8.76 -1.15
N ARG A 225 8.82 -10.02 -1.45
CA ARG A 225 9.21 -11.03 -0.46
C ARG A 225 10.50 -10.66 0.30
N ALA A 226 11.37 -9.84 -0.30
CA ALA A 226 12.58 -9.36 0.35
C ALA A 226 12.88 -7.92 -0.02
N CYS A 227 13.12 -7.09 0.99
CA CYS A 227 13.55 -5.70 0.88
C CYS A 227 15.05 -5.53 1.19
N SER A 228 15.81 -6.61 1.23
CA SER A 228 17.24 -6.63 1.56
C SER A 228 18.03 -7.57 0.66
N ALA A 229 19.34 -7.35 0.57
CA ALA A 229 20.22 -8.19 -0.24
C ALA A 229 20.25 -9.66 0.22
N VAL A 230 19.97 -9.90 1.50
CA VAL A 230 19.85 -11.23 2.13
C VAL A 230 18.65 -11.17 3.09
N SER A 231 17.80 -12.17 3.08
CA SER A 231 16.63 -12.30 3.95
C SER A 231 16.46 -13.74 4.42
N ALA A 232 15.56 -13.98 5.35
CA ALA A 232 15.18 -15.33 5.78
C ALA A 232 14.26 -16.05 4.78
N GLU A 233 13.72 -15.33 3.80
CA GLU A 233 12.72 -15.84 2.84
C GLU A 233 13.32 -16.74 1.75
N TYR A 234 14.63 -16.65 1.52
CA TYR A 234 15.34 -17.42 0.49
C TYR A 234 16.57 -18.11 1.10
N PRO A 235 17.09 -19.17 0.45
CA PRO A 235 18.35 -19.80 0.86
C PRO A 235 19.49 -18.78 0.93
N LEU A 236 20.36 -18.89 1.94
CA LEU A 236 21.47 -17.93 2.16
C LEU A 236 22.44 -17.85 0.98
N ILE A 237 22.62 -18.95 0.23
CA ILE A 237 23.52 -19.02 -0.93
C ILE A 237 22.68 -19.05 -2.20
N THR A 238 22.67 -17.92 -2.90
CA THR A 238 21.94 -17.74 -4.16
C THR A 238 22.83 -17.06 -5.20
N LYS A 239 22.52 -17.25 -6.50
CA LYS A 239 23.24 -16.58 -7.59
C LYS A 239 22.92 -15.08 -7.69
N LYS A 240 21.72 -14.70 -7.32
CA LYS A 240 21.22 -13.30 -7.26
C LYS A 240 21.03 -12.89 -5.80
N SER A 241 21.04 -11.60 -5.50
CA SER A 241 20.60 -11.12 -4.19
C SER A 241 19.10 -11.37 -4.02
N HIS A 242 18.63 -11.44 -2.76
CA HIS A 242 17.24 -11.71 -2.47
C HIS A 242 16.30 -10.59 -2.99
N LEU A 243 16.75 -9.34 -3.02
CA LEU A 243 16.06 -8.24 -3.73
C LEU A 243 15.81 -8.55 -5.21
N GLU A 244 16.83 -9.07 -5.89
CA GLU A 244 16.74 -9.40 -7.33
C GLU A 244 15.82 -10.61 -7.55
N ILE A 245 15.83 -11.60 -6.65
CA ILE A 245 14.93 -12.75 -6.72
C ILE A 245 13.49 -12.31 -6.49
N ALA A 246 13.26 -11.45 -5.52
CA ALA A 246 11.94 -10.91 -5.21
C ALA A 246 11.36 -10.06 -6.37
N LEU A 247 12.21 -9.31 -7.07
CA LEU A 247 11.79 -8.60 -8.29
C LEU A 247 11.46 -9.59 -9.42
N ASP A 248 12.27 -10.66 -9.61
CA ASP A 248 11.99 -11.69 -10.61
C ASP A 248 10.63 -12.37 -10.36
N GLU A 249 10.21 -12.61 -9.09
CA GLU A 249 8.89 -13.14 -8.77
C GLU A 249 7.76 -12.20 -9.24
N ILE A 250 7.91 -10.91 -9.01
CA ILE A 250 6.90 -9.91 -9.40
C ILE A 250 6.83 -9.77 -10.91
N VAL A 251 7.98 -9.75 -11.58
CA VAL A 251 8.06 -9.71 -13.05
C VAL A 251 7.43 -10.97 -13.66
N ASP A 252 7.66 -12.15 -13.07
CA ASP A 252 7.06 -13.41 -13.50
C ASP A 252 5.52 -13.34 -13.45
N ILE A 253 4.93 -12.83 -12.36
CA ILE A 253 3.49 -12.64 -12.24
C ILE A 253 2.97 -11.70 -13.34
N MET A 254 3.60 -10.55 -13.53
CA MET A 254 3.25 -9.60 -14.58
C MET A 254 3.29 -10.26 -15.98
N GLU A 255 4.35 -11.02 -16.28
CA GLU A 255 4.51 -11.65 -17.59
C GLU A 255 3.53 -12.79 -17.84
N GLN A 256 3.19 -13.57 -16.80
CA GLN A 256 2.26 -14.70 -16.91
C GLN A 256 0.78 -14.27 -16.94
N THR A 257 0.48 -13.07 -16.51
CA THR A 257 -0.91 -12.61 -16.34
C THR A 257 -1.26 -11.38 -17.16
N GLY A 258 -0.27 -10.60 -17.58
CA GLY A 258 -0.45 -9.34 -18.30
C GLY A 258 -0.96 -8.19 -17.42
N VAL A 259 -1.07 -8.38 -16.10
CA VAL A 259 -1.55 -7.36 -15.17
C VAL A 259 -0.61 -6.16 -15.10
N ARG A 260 -1.15 -4.95 -15.06
CA ARG A 260 -0.37 -3.75 -14.75
C ARG A 260 0.14 -3.84 -13.33
N THR A 261 1.44 -3.67 -13.13
CA THR A 261 2.09 -3.99 -11.86
C THR A 261 2.82 -2.77 -11.29
N GLU A 262 2.71 -2.60 -9.98
CA GLU A 262 3.50 -1.66 -9.21
C GLU A 262 4.29 -2.39 -8.12
N TYR A 263 5.60 -2.23 -8.13
CA TYR A 263 6.46 -2.69 -7.05
C TYR A 263 6.36 -1.70 -5.89
N SER A 264 5.71 -2.11 -4.82
CA SER A 264 5.47 -1.24 -3.66
C SER A 264 6.76 -0.88 -2.94
N HIS A 265 6.88 0.39 -2.55
CA HIS A 265 7.96 0.96 -1.72
C HIS A 265 9.33 0.30 -2.00
N LEU A 266 9.92 0.62 -3.18
CA LEU A 266 11.24 0.12 -3.55
C LEU A 266 12.31 0.57 -2.54
N ILE A 267 12.51 -0.22 -1.49
CA ILE A 267 13.38 0.06 -0.37
C ILE A 267 14.56 -0.91 -0.30
N PHE A 268 15.62 -0.49 0.38
CA PHE A 268 16.88 -1.22 0.48
C PHE A 268 17.30 -1.31 1.94
N THR A 269 16.74 -2.29 2.65
CA THR A 269 16.98 -2.48 4.08
C THR A 269 18.40 -2.97 4.33
N GLY A 270 19.13 -2.23 5.18
CA GLY A 270 20.52 -2.50 5.54
C GLY A 270 21.53 -1.99 4.51
N LYS A 271 22.65 -1.45 5.01
CA LYS A 271 23.71 -0.76 4.24
C LYS A 271 24.27 -1.58 3.08
N LYS A 272 24.27 -2.91 3.20
CA LYS A 272 24.73 -3.83 2.12
C LYS A 272 23.77 -3.89 0.94
N SER A 273 22.50 -3.59 1.17
CA SER A 273 21.48 -3.58 0.13
C SER A 273 21.55 -2.33 -0.75
N TRP A 274 22.04 -1.20 -0.23
CA TRP A 274 22.12 0.07 -0.95
C TRP A 274 22.90 -0.01 -2.27
N LYS A 275 23.92 -0.89 -2.31
CA LYS A 275 24.73 -1.14 -3.52
C LYS A 275 23.94 -1.80 -4.67
N LYS A 276 22.69 -2.22 -4.40
CA LYS A 276 21.82 -2.84 -5.40
C LYS A 276 20.92 -1.83 -6.13
N LEU A 277 20.87 -0.57 -5.67
CA LEU A 277 19.97 0.46 -6.18
C LEU A 277 20.06 0.57 -7.72
N ASP A 278 21.25 0.88 -8.25
CA ASP A 278 21.42 1.11 -9.69
C ASP A 278 21.02 -0.12 -10.51
N LYS A 279 21.33 -1.32 -10.00
CA LYS A 279 20.97 -2.57 -10.68
C LYS A 279 19.46 -2.77 -10.72
N MET A 280 18.76 -2.51 -9.61
CA MET A 280 17.31 -2.62 -9.54
C MET A 280 16.65 -1.59 -10.47
N LEU A 281 17.07 -0.32 -10.40
CA LEU A 281 16.55 0.72 -11.27
C LEU A 281 16.76 0.41 -12.76
N ASN A 282 17.92 -0.13 -13.13
CA ASN A 282 18.20 -0.54 -14.51
C ASN A 282 17.25 -1.64 -15.01
N VAL A 283 16.81 -2.56 -14.14
CA VAL A 283 15.78 -3.56 -14.51
C VAL A 283 14.46 -2.84 -14.84
N PHE A 284 13.98 -1.94 -13.97
CA PHE A 284 12.76 -1.18 -14.25
C PHE A 284 12.85 -0.34 -15.53
N HIS A 285 13.96 0.36 -15.76
CA HIS A 285 14.19 1.11 -17.00
C HIS A 285 14.16 0.21 -18.24
N THR A 286 14.76 -0.98 -18.15
CA THR A 286 14.77 -1.95 -19.24
C THR A 286 13.36 -2.45 -19.53
N LEU A 287 12.62 -2.86 -18.51
CA LEU A 287 11.24 -3.32 -18.65
C LEU A 287 10.33 -2.22 -19.22
N LYS A 288 10.48 -0.99 -18.75
CA LYS A 288 9.74 0.17 -19.27
C LYS A 288 10.07 0.43 -20.76
N ALA A 289 11.35 0.36 -21.14
CA ALA A 289 11.77 0.52 -22.55
C ALA A 289 11.22 -0.59 -23.45
N GLN A 290 10.94 -1.78 -22.91
CA GLN A 290 10.26 -2.88 -23.58
C GLN A 290 8.72 -2.76 -23.60
N GLY A 291 8.16 -1.66 -23.07
CA GLY A 291 6.73 -1.44 -23.00
C GLY A 291 6.01 -2.31 -21.95
N LYS A 292 6.74 -2.89 -21.00
CA LYS A 292 6.14 -3.68 -19.93
C LYS A 292 5.40 -2.77 -18.93
N PRO A 293 4.20 -3.13 -18.47
CA PRO A 293 3.36 -2.31 -17.61
C PRO A 293 3.78 -2.43 -16.15
N ILE A 294 5.01 -2.00 -15.83
CA ILE A 294 5.56 -2.04 -14.46
C ILE A 294 6.04 -0.67 -14.02
N ALA A 295 5.71 -0.30 -12.78
CA ALA A 295 6.18 0.88 -12.08
C ALA A 295 6.68 0.52 -10.68
N TYR A 296 7.13 1.50 -9.92
CA TYR A 296 7.41 1.37 -8.48
C TYR A 296 7.09 2.69 -7.78
N ASP A 297 6.71 2.59 -6.52
CA ASP A 297 6.60 3.72 -5.61
C ASP A 297 7.77 3.76 -4.61
N ASN A 298 7.89 4.85 -3.87
CA ASN A 298 8.76 4.99 -2.73
C ASN A 298 8.27 6.12 -1.83
N TYR A 299 8.74 6.16 -0.59
CA TYR A 299 8.48 7.23 0.35
C TYR A 299 9.72 8.13 0.55
N ALA A 300 9.50 9.38 0.98
CA ALA A 300 10.54 10.40 1.11
C ALA A 300 11.32 10.34 2.45
N PHE A 301 11.26 9.21 3.16
CA PHE A 301 11.89 9.06 4.47
C PHE A 301 13.07 8.10 4.41
N HIS A 302 14.04 8.28 5.31
CA HIS A 302 15.21 7.40 5.45
C HIS A 302 14.94 6.17 6.32
N TYR A 303 13.75 6.01 6.82
CA TYR A 303 13.31 4.92 7.69
C TYR A 303 11.94 4.41 7.26
N GLY A 304 11.67 3.15 7.57
CA GLY A 304 10.36 2.52 7.44
C GLY A 304 9.87 2.04 8.80
N ALA A 305 8.56 1.87 8.94
CA ALA A 305 7.95 1.27 10.12
C ALA A 305 7.60 -0.20 9.85
N SER A 306 7.76 -1.04 10.86
CA SER A 306 7.34 -2.44 10.82
C SER A 306 7.16 -2.99 12.24
N VAL A 307 6.68 -4.22 12.36
CA VAL A 307 6.56 -4.92 13.64
C VAL A 307 7.84 -5.68 13.96
N ILE A 308 8.18 -5.82 15.25
CA ILE A 308 9.41 -6.49 15.69
C ILE A 308 9.50 -7.95 15.22
N THR A 309 8.38 -8.59 14.97
CA THR A 309 8.33 -9.98 14.53
C THR A 309 8.98 -10.23 13.18
N VAL A 310 9.13 -9.20 12.32
CA VAL A 310 9.81 -9.33 11.01
C VAL A 310 11.31 -9.64 11.14
N VAL A 311 11.93 -9.36 12.29
CA VAL A 311 13.33 -9.70 12.56
C VAL A 311 13.49 -11.06 13.24
N PHE A 312 12.40 -11.72 13.61
CA PHE A 312 12.45 -13.01 14.24
C PHE A 312 12.56 -14.12 13.18
N PRO A 313 13.48 -15.07 13.39
CA PRO A 313 13.52 -16.27 12.54
C PRO A 313 12.25 -17.09 12.74
N GLU A 314 11.78 -17.73 11.67
CA GLU A 314 10.54 -18.51 11.65
C GLU A 314 10.46 -19.55 12.78
N TRP A 315 11.59 -20.22 13.08
CA TRP A 315 11.63 -21.20 14.15
C TRP A 315 11.30 -20.61 15.53
N TYR A 316 11.61 -19.32 15.77
CA TYR A 316 11.33 -18.64 17.02
C TYR A 316 9.89 -18.11 17.05
N ALA A 317 9.42 -17.54 15.94
CA ALA A 317 8.07 -16.99 15.82
C ALA A 317 6.97 -18.06 16.03
N LYS A 318 7.27 -19.32 15.66
CA LYS A 318 6.35 -20.47 15.84
C LYS A 318 6.39 -21.11 17.24
N LEU A 319 7.28 -20.68 18.14
CA LEU A 319 7.36 -21.26 19.48
C LEU A 319 6.21 -20.78 20.38
N PRO A 320 5.64 -21.67 21.21
CA PRO A 320 4.79 -21.26 22.31
C PRO A 320 5.51 -20.27 23.24
N LYS A 321 4.78 -19.31 23.81
CA LYS A 321 5.35 -18.21 24.64
C LYS A 321 6.29 -18.72 25.75
N GLU A 322 5.93 -19.82 26.43
CA GLU A 322 6.74 -20.40 27.48
C GLU A 322 8.08 -20.96 26.98
N GLN A 323 8.07 -21.56 25.78
CA GLN A 323 9.29 -22.09 25.16
C GLN A 323 10.14 -20.96 24.57
N ALA A 324 9.53 -19.95 23.95
CA ALA A 324 10.24 -18.78 23.44
C ALA A 324 11.04 -18.09 24.55
N ASN A 325 10.49 -17.98 25.75
CA ASN A 325 11.14 -17.35 26.91
C ASN A 325 12.19 -18.21 27.60
N SER A 326 12.43 -19.46 27.18
CA SER A 326 13.46 -20.29 27.77
C SER A 326 14.88 -19.69 27.54
N PRO A 327 15.80 -19.81 28.52
CA PRO A 327 17.16 -19.25 28.40
C PRO A 327 17.90 -19.74 27.15
N LEU A 328 17.70 -21.00 26.76
CA LEU A 328 18.33 -21.61 25.59
C LEU A 328 17.80 -20.96 24.29
N ASN A 329 16.49 -20.79 24.16
CA ASN A 329 15.90 -20.21 22.94
C ASN A 329 16.18 -18.70 22.84
N ARG A 330 16.20 -17.99 23.95
CA ARG A 330 16.64 -16.58 23.98
C ARG A 330 18.11 -16.44 23.56
N PHE A 331 18.99 -17.33 24.02
CA PHE A 331 20.39 -17.34 23.59
C PHE A 331 20.53 -17.62 22.09
N LYS A 332 19.84 -18.65 21.58
CA LYS A 332 19.80 -18.95 20.14
C LYS A 332 19.28 -17.78 19.32
N LEU A 333 18.21 -17.13 19.78
CA LEU A 333 17.66 -15.93 19.12
C LEU A 333 18.72 -14.81 19.07
N SER A 334 19.37 -14.54 20.19
CA SER A 334 20.41 -13.50 20.26
C SER A 334 21.53 -13.74 19.25
N LEU A 335 22.00 -14.97 19.10
CA LEU A 335 23.02 -15.34 18.12
C LEU A 335 22.48 -15.16 16.68
N THR A 336 21.25 -15.53 16.41
CA THR A 336 20.63 -15.39 15.09
C THR A 336 20.49 -13.92 14.72
N ILE A 337 20.02 -13.08 15.64
CA ILE A 337 19.90 -11.63 15.41
C ILE A 337 21.26 -10.98 15.19
N LEU A 338 22.28 -11.36 15.98
CA LEU A 338 23.64 -10.88 15.78
C LEU A 338 24.18 -11.24 14.39
N MET A 339 23.89 -12.45 13.92
CA MET A 339 24.26 -12.88 12.58
C MET A 339 23.52 -12.05 11.50
N TYR A 340 22.21 -11.87 11.64
CA TYR A 340 21.43 -11.07 10.70
C TYR A 340 21.91 -9.63 10.63
N ARG A 341 22.15 -8.99 11.77
CA ARG A 341 22.72 -7.62 11.83
C ARG A 341 24.00 -7.53 11.01
N LYS A 342 24.93 -8.46 11.24
CA LYS A 342 26.23 -8.49 10.53
C LYS A 342 26.09 -8.74 9.03
N VAL A 343 25.13 -9.60 8.64
CA VAL A 343 24.85 -9.94 7.24
C VAL A 343 24.16 -8.77 6.53
N LEU A 344 23.18 -8.14 7.15
CA LEU A 344 22.44 -7.02 6.58
C LEU A 344 23.17 -5.69 6.66
N GLY A 345 24.10 -5.54 7.63
CA GLY A 345 24.76 -4.28 7.93
C GLY A 345 23.79 -3.28 8.59
N ILE A 346 23.01 -3.78 9.55
CA ILE A 346 22.11 -3.00 10.40
C ILE A 346 22.64 -3.03 11.82
N ASP A 347 22.78 -1.88 12.45
CA ASP A 347 23.16 -1.76 13.85
C ASP A 347 21.97 -1.38 14.73
N TRP A 348 22.09 -1.55 16.05
CA TRP A 348 21.01 -1.17 16.98
C TRP A 348 20.68 0.32 16.90
N GLU A 349 21.67 1.16 16.59
CA GLU A 349 21.52 2.60 16.37
C GLU A 349 20.69 2.95 15.12
N ASP A 350 20.55 1.99 14.19
CA ASP A 350 19.71 2.13 13.00
C ASP A 350 18.23 1.78 13.31
N MET A 351 17.88 1.40 14.55
CA MET A 351 16.54 0.98 14.96
C MET A 351 15.98 1.91 16.04
N THR A 352 14.73 2.30 15.89
CA THR A 352 14.01 3.09 16.90
C THR A 352 12.72 2.33 17.25
N VAL A 353 12.46 2.17 18.53
CA VAL A 353 11.18 1.66 19.01
C VAL A 353 10.19 2.81 18.99
N ALA A 354 9.15 2.69 18.16
CA ALA A 354 8.11 3.71 18.03
C ALA A 354 6.97 3.50 19.03
N TYR A 355 6.69 2.26 19.38
CA TYR A 355 5.62 1.89 20.30
C TYR A 355 5.85 0.46 20.82
N ILE A 356 5.57 0.20 22.09
CA ILE A 356 5.63 -1.16 22.67
C ILE A 356 4.22 -1.69 22.93
N ASN A 357 3.48 -1.05 23.85
CA ASN A 357 2.08 -1.31 24.16
C ASN A 357 1.59 -0.25 25.15
N ASP A 358 0.30 -0.29 25.53
CA ASP A 358 -0.29 0.67 26.47
C ASP A 358 0.24 0.54 27.91
N GLU A 359 0.90 -0.57 28.25
CA GLU A 359 1.55 -0.78 29.55
C GLU A 359 2.90 -0.05 29.66
N HIS A 360 3.47 0.36 28.51
CA HIS A 360 4.75 1.05 28.40
C HIS A 360 4.67 2.28 27.47
N PRO A 361 3.81 3.27 27.81
CA PRO A 361 3.59 4.44 26.96
C PRO A 361 4.79 5.41 26.88
N GLU A 362 5.82 5.18 27.71
CA GLU A 362 7.08 5.95 27.69
C GLU A 362 8.01 5.57 26.53
N TYR A 363 7.72 4.51 25.76
CA TYR A 363 8.53 4.05 24.62
C TYR A 363 7.80 4.23 23.29
#